data_6e4246afcba1fa3cb019261c18d5be7b
#
_entry.id   6e4246afcba1fa3cb019261c18d5be7b
#
_cell.length_a   1.000
_cell.length_b   1.000
_cell.length_c   1.000
_cell.angle_alpha   90.00
_cell.angle_beta   90.00
_cell.angle_gamma   90.00
#
_symmetry.space_group_name_H-M   'P 1'
#
loop_
_entity.id
_entity.type
_entity.pdbx_description
1 polymer ?
#
loop_
_entity_poly.entity_id
_entity_poly.type
_entity_poly.pdbx_seq_one_letter_code
_entity_poly.pdbx_strand_id
1 'polypeptide(L)'
;MSKGKIVQVMGPVVDVVFEDGDLPDIKDALEVENNGKKCVMEVSQHLGNDVVRCIMLSASEGLQRDREVIATGSGIKVPVGDCTLGRLFNVLGETVDGGESLDDAEHWVIHRDPPSFEEQKPAVEILETGIKVIDLLAPYAKGGKIGLFGGAGVGKTVLIQELIQNIATEHGGYSIFTGVGERSREGNDLWSEMKESGVLKKTALVFGQMNEPPGSRMRVAETGLTMAEYFRDTEHRDVLLFIDNIFRFVQAGSEVSALLGRMPSAVGYQPTLATEMGALQERITSTKKGSITSVQAVYVPADDLTDPAPATTFTHLDATTVLSRDIASQGIYPAVDPLDSTSRILSPETVGEEHYQVARSVQRVLQRYKELQDIIAIMGMDELSEEDKLTVSRARKVQRFLSQSFSVAEQFTGMKGQYVPLKETIRGFKKILDGECDDIPESCFLFAGTIDDVYEKAKQQQ
;
A
#
# COMPACT_ATOMS: atom_id res chain seq x y z
N MET A 1 -11.30 35.86 9.62
CA MET A 1 -10.00 35.17 9.44
C MET A 1 -9.00 35.93 10.26
N SER A 2 -8.43 35.31 11.27
CA SER A 2 -7.40 35.92 12.10
C SER A 2 -6.08 36.05 11.32
N LYS A 3 -5.34 37.12 11.63
CA LYS A 3 -4.07 37.42 10.98
C LYS A 3 -2.95 37.33 11.98
N GLY A 4 -1.89 36.68 11.59
CA GLY A 4 -0.66 36.55 12.37
C GLY A 4 0.56 37.06 11.63
N LYS A 5 1.70 37.03 12.32
CA LYS A 5 2.99 37.38 11.74
C LYS A 5 4.04 36.32 12.08
N ILE A 6 4.91 36.02 11.13
CA ILE A 6 6.04 35.11 11.35
C ILE A 6 7.02 35.75 12.32
N VAL A 7 7.35 35.03 13.39
CA VAL A 7 8.37 35.46 14.37
C VAL A 7 9.68 34.70 14.23
N GLN A 8 9.62 33.45 13.77
CA GLN A 8 10.80 32.61 13.58
C GLN A 8 10.60 31.59 12.47
N VAL A 9 11.66 31.32 11.70
CA VAL A 9 11.70 30.26 10.68
C VAL A 9 12.87 29.33 11.01
N MET A 10 12.58 28.04 11.18
CA MET A 10 13.56 26.99 11.50
C MET A 10 13.43 25.84 10.47
N GLY A 11 13.88 26.09 9.23
CA GLY A 11 13.66 25.13 8.15
C GLY A 11 12.17 24.90 7.89
N PRO A 12 11.67 23.66 8.01
CA PRO A 12 10.26 23.36 7.77
C PRO A 12 9.31 23.76 8.92
N VAL A 13 9.83 24.31 10.02
CA VAL A 13 9.04 24.71 11.19
C VAL A 13 9.05 26.23 11.31
N VAL A 14 7.86 26.81 11.48
CA VAL A 14 7.65 28.27 11.52
C VAL A 14 6.81 28.62 12.73
N ASP A 15 7.25 29.63 13.49
CA ASP A 15 6.49 30.19 14.62
C ASP A 15 5.77 31.46 14.17
N VAL A 16 4.48 31.56 14.49
CA VAL A 16 3.59 32.65 14.11
C VAL A 16 2.92 33.21 15.36
N VAL A 17 2.92 34.53 15.53
CA VAL A 17 2.21 35.22 16.59
C VAL A 17 0.88 35.79 16.08
N PHE A 18 -0.17 35.66 16.91
CA PHE A 18 -1.50 36.20 16.67
C PHE A 18 -1.81 37.23 17.79
N GLU A 19 -1.59 38.52 17.51
CA GLU A 19 -1.60 39.59 18.50
C GLU A 19 -2.98 39.84 19.19
N ASP A 20 -4.07 39.41 18.55
CA ASP A 20 -5.44 39.64 19.03
C ASP A 20 -5.97 38.52 19.94
N GLY A 21 -5.13 37.56 20.31
CA GLY A 21 -5.53 36.41 21.16
C GLY A 21 -6.47 35.40 20.49
N ASP A 22 -6.79 35.59 19.21
CA ASP A 22 -7.62 34.67 18.40
C ASP A 22 -6.72 33.65 17.71
N LEU A 23 -6.26 32.67 18.51
CA LEU A 23 -5.35 31.60 18.02
C LEU A 23 -6.08 30.60 17.17
N PRO A 24 -5.48 30.19 16.04
CA PRO A 24 -5.99 29.06 15.26
C PRO A 24 -5.86 27.75 16.06
N ASP A 25 -6.77 26.83 15.80
CA ASP A 25 -6.74 25.52 16.43
C ASP A 25 -5.57 24.67 15.93
N ILE A 26 -5.17 23.69 16.73
CA ILE A 26 -4.18 22.69 16.32
C ILE A 26 -4.72 21.93 15.10
N LYS A 27 -3.88 21.74 14.08
CA LYS A 27 -4.18 21.18 12.74
C LYS A 27 -4.89 22.15 11.79
N ASP A 28 -5.15 23.38 12.16
CA ASP A 28 -5.61 24.39 11.22
C ASP A 28 -4.55 24.72 10.18
N ALA A 29 -5.01 24.98 8.96
CA ALA A 29 -4.19 25.45 7.86
C ALA A 29 -4.01 26.97 7.93
N LEU A 30 -2.77 27.41 7.78
CA LEU A 30 -2.42 28.83 7.65
C LEU A 30 -1.80 29.07 6.28
N GLU A 31 -2.07 30.24 5.72
CA GLU A 31 -1.57 30.65 4.42
C GLU A 31 -0.63 31.84 4.54
N VAL A 32 0.47 31.79 3.80
CA VAL A 32 1.44 32.87 3.70
C VAL A 32 1.88 33.03 2.24
N GLU A 33 2.07 34.26 1.83
CA GLU A 33 2.66 34.56 0.51
C GLU A 33 4.20 34.55 0.61
N ASN A 34 4.83 33.77 -0.24
CA ASN A 34 6.29 33.72 -0.36
C ASN A 34 6.71 33.87 -1.83
N ASN A 35 7.32 35.00 -2.16
CA ASN A 35 7.79 35.32 -3.53
C ASN A 35 6.69 35.17 -4.61
N GLY A 36 5.49 35.63 -4.34
CA GLY A 36 4.34 35.55 -5.26
C GLY A 36 3.68 34.17 -5.32
N LYS A 37 4.09 33.23 -4.47
CA LYS A 37 3.47 31.91 -4.34
C LYS A 37 2.76 31.80 -3.00
N LYS A 38 1.58 31.23 -3.02
CA LYS A 38 0.85 30.84 -1.82
C LYS A 38 1.50 29.60 -1.21
N CYS A 39 1.92 29.70 0.04
CA CYS A 39 2.46 28.60 0.82
C CYS A 39 1.50 28.27 1.94
N VAL A 40 1.38 26.98 2.26
CA VAL A 40 0.50 26.49 3.33
C VAL A 40 1.34 25.84 4.42
N MET A 41 0.96 26.10 5.67
CA MET A 41 1.51 25.48 6.87
C MET A 41 0.36 24.98 7.76
N GLU A 42 0.65 24.06 8.63
CA GLU A 42 -0.30 23.45 9.55
C GLU A 42 0.13 23.73 11.00
N VAL A 43 -0.81 24.18 11.83
CA VAL A 43 -0.57 24.40 13.25
C VAL A 43 -0.30 23.06 13.96
N SER A 44 0.86 22.93 14.57
CA SER A 44 1.28 21.72 15.28
C SER A 44 1.10 21.85 16.80
N GLN A 45 1.35 23.03 17.35
CA GLN A 45 1.26 23.26 18.81
C GLN A 45 1.14 24.74 19.16
N HIS A 46 0.56 25.02 20.31
CA HIS A 46 0.54 26.34 20.95
C HIS A 46 1.72 26.45 21.90
N LEU A 47 2.52 27.52 21.77
CA LEU A 47 3.70 27.75 22.61
C LEU A 47 3.46 28.65 23.82
N GLY A 48 2.27 29.29 23.90
CA GLY A 48 1.97 30.37 24.80
C GLY A 48 2.33 31.75 24.24
N ASN A 49 1.98 32.82 24.92
CA ASN A 49 2.20 34.20 24.50
C ASN A 49 1.70 34.48 23.06
N ASP A 50 0.53 33.94 22.74
CA ASP A 50 -0.13 34.07 21.42
C ASP A 50 0.69 33.55 20.22
N VAL A 51 1.67 32.66 20.47
CA VAL A 51 2.52 32.03 19.45
C VAL A 51 2.08 30.61 19.19
N VAL A 52 1.93 30.30 17.91
CA VAL A 52 1.71 28.92 17.42
C VAL A 52 2.93 28.44 16.62
N ARG A 53 3.26 27.17 16.79
CA ARG A 53 4.29 26.50 16.00
C ARG A 53 3.67 25.68 14.89
N CYS A 54 4.13 25.90 13.67
CA CYS A 54 3.58 25.32 12.46
C CYS A 54 4.61 24.48 11.72
N ILE A 55 4.11 23.51 10.95
CA ILE A 55 4.90 22.71 10.02
C ILE A 55 4.53 23.14 8.59
N MET A 56 5.53 23.45 7.78
CA MET A 56 5.34 23.80 6.39
C MET A 56 4.96 22.59 5.54
N LEU A 57 3.92 22.72 4.74
CA LEU A 57 3.56 21.79 3.67
C LEU A 57 4.10 22.24 2.31
N SER A 58 4.56 23.47 2.22
CA SER A 58 5.23 24.04 1.06
C SER A 58 6.67 24.38 1.42
N ALA A 59 7.50 24.61 0.41
CA ALA A 59 8.90 25.02 0.63
C ALA A 59 8.97 26.32 1.44
N SER A 60 9.87 26.35 2.43
CA SER A 60 10.04 27.49 3.35
C SER A 60 11.17 28.46 2.91
N GLU A 61 11.92 28.13 1.86
CA GLU A 61 13.04 28.94 1.38
C GLU A 61 12.53 30.33 0.96
N GLY A 62 13.18 31.35 1.51
CA GLY A 62 12.83 32.75 1.25
C GLY A 62 11.76 33.34 2.18
N LEU A 63 11.17 32.56 3.08
CA LEU A 63 10.29 33.10 4.10
C LEU A 63 11.06 34.01 5.06
N GLN A 64 10.45 35.15 5.38
CA GLN A 64 11.05 36.18 6.25
C GLN A 64 10.17 36.40 7.50
N ARG A 65 10.80 36.90 8.55
CA ARG A 65 10.08 37.41 9.72
C ARG A 65 9.14 38.55 9.31
N ASP A 66 8.13 38.79 10.14
CA ASP A 66 7.12 39.84 9.99
C ASP A 66 6.23 39.71 8.76
N ARG A 67 6.31 38.59 8.00
CA ARG A 67 5.33 38.27 6.94
C ARG A 67 3.97 38.00 7.54
N GLU A 68 2.94 38.57 6.95
CA GLU A 68 1.55 38.31 7.31
C GLU A 68 1.16 36.87 6.99
N VAL A 69 0.50 36.23 7.93
CA VAL A 69 -0.05 34.88 7.83
C VAL A 69 -1.55 34.96 8.09
N ILE A 70 -2.31 34.25 7.27
CA ILE A 70 -3.77 34.22 7.35
C ILE A 70 -4.22 32.86 7.84
N ALA A 71 -4.98 32.81 8.93
CA ALA A 71 -5.63 31.59 9.39
C ALA A 71 -6.87 31.31 8.54
N THR A 72 -6.98 30.08 7.99
CA THR A 72 -8.13 29.70 7.17
C THR A 72 -9.38 29.39 7.97
N GLY A 73 -9.22 29.12 9.29
CA GLY A 73 -10.28 28.72 10.21
C GLY A 73 -10.71 27.26 10.06
N SER A 74 -9.92 26.46 9.40
CA SER A 74 -10.13 25.02 9.28
C SER A 74 -8.83 24.29 8.94
N GLY A 75 -8.81 22.97 9.13
CA GLY A 75 -7.72 22.12 8.64
C GLY A 75 -7.62 22.11 7.10
N ILE A 76 -6.58 21.46 6.61
CA ILE A 76 -6.35 21.27 5.17
C ILE A 76 -7.54 20.53 4.57
N LYS A 77 -8.12 21.09 3.50
CA LYS A 77 -9.25 20.52 2.77
C LYS A 77 -8.81 20.07 1.38
N VAL A 78 -9.26 18.90 1.00
CA VAL A 78 -8.94 18.29 -0.30
C VAL A 78 -10.21 17.89 -1.04
N PRO A 79 -10.20 17.92 -2.38
CA PRO A 79 -11.37 17.52 -3.16
C PRO A 79 -11.67 16.04 -2.97
N VAL A 80 -12.94 15.69 -3.00
CA VAL A 80 -13.45 14.32 -2.86
C VAL A 80 -14.51 14.04 -3.93
N GLY A 81 -14.78 12.76 -4.17
CA GLY A 81 -15.80 12.30 -5.10
C GLY A 81 -15.27 11.88 -6.46
N ASP A 82 -16.18 11.57 -7.37
CA ASP A 82 -15.88 11.03 -8.71
C ASP A 82 -14.96 11.94 -9.54
N CYS A 83 -14.97 13.24 -9.28
CA CYS A 83 -14.11 14.21 -9.95
C CYS A 83 -12.61 13.97 -9.68
N THR A 84 -12.26 13.22 -8.62
CA THR A 84 -10.87 12.87 -8.30
C THR A 84 -10.33 11.70 -9.12
N LEU A 85 -11.22 10.88 -9.68
CA LEU A 85 -10.83 9.70 -10.45
C LEU A 85 -10.15 10.09 -11.76
N GLY A 86 -9.08 9.41 -12.08
CA GLY A 86 -8.26 9.69 -13.26
C GLY A 86 -7.29 10.87 -13.10
N ARG A 87 -7.23 11.48 -11.91
CA ARG A 87 -6.48 12.71 -11.66
C ARG A 87 -5.28 12.46 -10.74
N LEU A 88 -4.34 13.38 -10.81
CA LEU A 88 -3.12 13.41 -10.00
C LEU A 88 -3.09 14.68 -9.14
N PHE A 89 -2.86 14.48 -7.83
CA PHE A 89 -2.90 15.54 -6.82
C PHE A 89 -1.59 15.65 -6.04
N ASN A 90 -1.34 16.83 -5.50
CA ASN A 90 -0.37 17.03 -4.42
C ASN A 90 -1.04 16.86 -3.04
N VAL A 91 -0.28 17.07 -1.96
CA VAL A 91 -0.78 16.95 -0.57
C VAL A 91 -1.94 17.89 -0.24
N LEU A 92 -2.02 19.05 -0.89
CA LEU A 92 -3.08 20.05 -0.69
C LEU A 92 -4.34 19.74 -1.52
N GLY A 93 -4.34 18.66 -2.29
CA GLY A 93 -5.43 18.31 -3.19
C GLY A 93 -5.48 19.16 -4.46
N GLU A 94 -4.42 19.89 -4.77
CA GLU A 94 -4.29 20.61 -6.03
C GLU A 94 -3.94 19.65 -7.16
N THR A 95 -4.55 19.84 -8.33
CA THR A 95 -4.25 19.01 -9.50
C THR A 95 -2.88 19.34 -10.08
N VAL A 96 -2.07 18.32 -10.33
CA VAL A 96 -0.71 18.46 -10.88
C VAL A 96 -0.52 17.74 -12.22
N ASP A 97 -1.60 17.25 -12.80
CA ASP A 97 -1.66 16.55 -14.09
C ASP A 97 -1.86 17.46 -15.29
N GLY A 98 -1.90 18.79 -15.08
CA GLY A 98 -2.17 19.78 -16.12
C GLY A 98 -3.65 19.91 -16.50
N GLY A 99 -4.53 19.21 -15.81
CA GLY A 99 -5.99 19.32 -15.98
C GLY A 99 -6.59 20.51 -15.23
N GLU A 100 -7.91 20.66 -15.35
CA GLU A 100 -8.65 21.73 -14.68
C GLU A 100 -8.56 21.60 -13.16
N SER A 101 -8.57 22.74 -12.46
CA SER A 101 -8.70 22.81 -11.00
C SER A 101 -10.03 22.23 -10.53
N LEU A 102 -10.06 21.66 -9.35
CA LEU A 102 -11.25 21.13 -8.69
C LEU A 102 -11.72 22.01 -7.52
N ASP A 103 -11.48 23.32 -7.58
CA ASP A 103 -11.82 24.25 -6.50
C ASP A 103 -13.33 24.29 -6.20
N ASP A 104 -14.18 24.03 -7.18
CA ASP A 104 -15.64 23.99 -7.04
C ASP A 104 -16.18 22.61 -6.56
N ALA A 105 -15.33 21.60 -6.41
CA ALA A 105 -15.72 20.29 -5.94
C ALA A 105 -16.04 20.28 -4.44
N GLU A 106 -16.69 19.23 -3.97
CA GLU A 106 -16.82 18.99 -2.53
C GLU A 106 -15.42 18.73 -1.92
N HIS A 107 -15.15 19.36 -0.79
CA HIS A 107 -13.88 19.26 -0.07
C HIS A 107 -14.08 18.77 1.35
N TRP A 108 -13.23 17.82 1.76
CA TRP A 108 -13.19 17.31 3.12
C TRP A 108 -11.86 17.63 3.80
N VAL A 109 -11.92 17.85 5.11
CA VAL A 109 -10.72 18.04 5.94
C VAL A 109 -9.96 16.71 6.04
N ILE A 110 -8.63 16.75 5.91
CA ILE A 110 -7.81 15.53 5.96
C ILE A 110 -7.69 14.91 7.36
N HIS A 111 -7.83 15.71 8.41
CA HIS A 111 -7.84 15.24 9.79
C HIS A 111 -9.26 14.83 10.17
N ARG A 112 -9.48 13.53 10.20
CA ARG A 112 -10.77 12.92 10.51
C ARG A 112 -10.59 11.87 11.60
N ASP A 113 -11.60 11.70 12.43
CA ASP A 113 -11.63 10.63 13.41
C ASP A 113 -11.86 9.28 12.74
N PRO A 114 -11.31 8.19 13.30
CA PRO A 114 -11.62 6.85 12.84
C PRO A 114 -13.11 6.55 13.06
N PRO A 115 -13.70 5.63 12.28
CA PRO A 115 -15.07 5.18 12.48
C PRO A 115 -15.29 4.67 13.90
N SER A 116 -16.44 5.00 14.48
CA SER A 116 -16.82 4.52 15.81
C SER A 116 -16.97 2.99 15.84
N PHE A 117 -16.92 2.38 17.02
CA PHE A 117 -17.13 0.94 17.18
C PHE A 117 -18.46 0.46 16.62
N GLU A 118 -19.50 1.28 16.71
CA GLU A 118 -20.84 0.93 16.18
C GLU A 118 -20.88 0.94 14.65
N GLU A 119 -20.07 1.75 14.00
CA GLU A 119 -19.99 1.84 12.55
C GLU A 119 -19.13 0.73 11.94
N GLN A 120 -18.17 0.21 12.69
CA GLN A 120 -17.30 -0.84 12.21
C GLN A 120 -18.07 -2.15 11.94
N LYS A 121 -17.77 -2.78 10.83
CA LYS A 121 -18.23 -4.13 10.53
C LYS A 121 -17.19 -5.11 11.08
N PRO A 122 -17.57 -6.05 11.95
CA PRO A 122 -16.67 -7.13 12.34
C PRO A 122 -16.40 -7.94 11.07
N ALA A 123 -15.30 -7.67 10.45
CA ALA A 123 -15.05 -8.16 9.12
C ALA A 123 -14.43 -9.53 9.17
N VAL A 124 -14.97 -10.45 8.40
CA VAL A 124 -14.15 -11.51 7.87
C VAL A 124 -14.65 -11.92 6.48
N GLU A 125 -14.53 -11.02 5.54
CA GLU A 125 -14.72 -11.33 4.14
C GLU A 125 -13.37 -11.32 3.46
N ILE A 126 -13.08 -12.34 2.64
CA ILE A 126 -11.89 -12.38 1.80
C ILE A 126 -12.08 -11.38 0.67
N LEU A 127 -11.08 -10.54 0.44
CA LEU A 127 -10.95 -9.78 -0.79
C LEU A 127 -10.28 -10.67 -1.83
N GLU A 128 -11.04 -11.22 -2.74
CA GLU A 128 -10.53 -12.06 -3.81
C GLU A 128 -9.76 -11.20 -4.82
N THR A 129 -8.47 -11.44 -4.95
CA THR A 129 -7.59 -10.64 -5.81
C THR A 129 -7.47 -11.21 -7.22
N GLY A 130 -7.83 -12.46 -7.42
CA GLY A 130 -7.62 -13.20 -8.67
C GLY A 130 -6.18 -13.62 -8.90
N ILE A 131 -5.30 -13.45 -7.91
CA ILE A 131 -3.89 -13.84 -7.94
C ILE A 131 -3.71 -15.07 -7.05
N LYS A 132 -3.41 -16.20 -7.68
CA LYS A 132 -3.40 -17.52 -7.03
C LYS A 132 -2.58 -17.57 -5.74
N VAL A 133 -1.36 -17.07 -5.78
CA VAL A 133 -0.44 -17.14 -4.62
C VAL A 133 -0.94 -16.33 -3.45
N ILE A 134 -1.55 -15.17 -3.69
CA ILE A 134 -2.12 -14.31 -2.65
C ILE A 134 -3.39 -14.96 -2.09
N ASP A 135 -4.36 -15.26 -2.94
CA ASP A 135 -5.66 -15.75 -2.51
C ASP A 135 -5.57 -17.10 -1.78
N LEU A 136 -4.64 -17.95 -2.15
CA LEU A 136 -4.44 -19.25 -1.50
C LEU A 136 -3.69 -19.16 -0.18
N LEU A 137 -2.52 -18.50 -0.17
CA LEU A 137 -1.53 -18.61 0.90
C LEU A 137 -1.48 -17.42 1.86
N ALA A 138 -1.80 -16.23 1.36
CA ALA A 138 -1.83 -14.99 2.13
C ALA A 138 -3.04 -14.13 1.77
N PRO A 139 -4.27 -14.66 1.94
CA PRO A 139 -5.49 -13.98 1.50
C PRO A 139 -5.68 -12.64 2.20
N TYR A 140 -6.18 -11.67 1.46
CA TYR A 140 -6.47 -10.33 1.96
C TYR A 140 -7.87 -10.28 2.56
N ALA A 141 -7.99 -9.63 3.72
CA ALA A 141 -9.29 -9.33 4.30
C ALA A 141 -9.82 -7.99 3.75
N LYS A 142 -11.09 -7.90 3.43
CA LYS A 142 -11.73 -6.61 3.16
C LYS A 142 -11.63 -5.73 4.41
N GLY A 143 -11.18 -4.49 4.22
CA GLY A 143 -10.92 -3.58 5.33
C GLY A 143 -9.64 -3.89 6.11
N GLY A 144 -8.87 -4.88 5.65
CA GLY A 144 -7.58 -5.25 6.22
C GLY A 144 -6.44 -4.35 5.76
N LYS A 145 -5.32 -4.48 6.47
CA LYS A 145 -4.08 -3.77 6.21
C LYS A 145 -3.01 -4.77 5.82
N ILE A 146 -2.52 -4.64 4.59
CA ILE A 146 -1.56 -5.57 4.00
C ILE A 146 -0.20 -4.86 3.87
N GLY A 147 0.84 -5.46 4.43
CA GLY A 147 2.21 -5.02 4.21
C GLY A 147 2.78 -5.68 2.95
N LEU A 148 3.31 -4.88 2.04
CA LEU A 148 4.01 -5.34 0.85
C LEU A 148 5.51 -5.11 1.00
N PHE A 149 6.25 -6.21 1.06
CA PHE A 149 7.70 -6.22 1.24
C PHE A 149 8.37 -6.65 -0.06
N GLY A 150 9.48 -6.01 -0.39
CA GLY A 150 10.27 -6.42 -1.55
C GLY A 150 11.28 -5.36 -1.95
N GLY A 151 12.44 -5.82 -2.41
CA GLY A 151 13.48 -4.97 -2.95
C GLY A 151 13.12 -4.39 -4.32
N ALA A 152 14.05 -3.64 -4.90
CA ALA A 152 13.89 -3.13 -6.24
C ALA A 152 13.91 -4.27 -7.29
N GLY A 153 13.10 -4.15 -8.33
CA GLY A 153 13.12 -5.04 -9.50
C GLY A 153 12.42 -6.40 -9.31
N VAL A 154 11.64 -6.59 -8.24
CA VAL A 154 10.89 -7.84 -7.99
C VAL A 154 9.44 -7.80 -8.48
N GLY A 155 9.04 -6.75 -9.18
CA GLY A 155 7.69 -6.62 -9.75
C GLY A 155 6.66 -5.99 -8.81
N LYS A 156 7.07 -5.22 -7.79
CA LYS A 156 6.15 -4.53 -6.87
C LYS A 156 5.12 -3.67 -7.61
N THR A 157 5.57 -2.79 -8.49
CA THR A 157 4.71 -1.87 -9.24
C THR A 157 3.71 -2.62 -10.14
N VAL A 158 4.17 -3.66 -10.81
CA VAL A 158 3.32 -4.49 -11.69
C VAL A 158 2.24 -5.21 -10.87
N LEU A 159 2.60 -5.72 -9.69
CA LEU A 159 1.64 -6.34 -8.77
C LEU A 159 0.58 -5.34 -8.30
N ILE A 160 0.99 -4.13 -7.92
CA ILE A 160 0.07 -3.05 -7.52
C ILE A 160 -0.90 -2.72 -8.65
N GLN A 161 -0.41 -2.54 -9.87
CA GLN A 161 -1.24 -2.25 -11.03
C GLN A 161 -2.23 -3.38 -11.33
N GLU A 162 -1.82 -4.64 -11.22
CA GLU A 162 -2.72 -5.78 -11.43
C GLU A 162 -3.81 -5.86 -10.35
N LEU A 163 -3.46 -5.58 -9.09
CA LEU A 163 -4.46 -5.48 -8.01
C LEU A 163 -5.49 -4.39 -8.30
N ILE A 164 -5.05 -3.21 -8.75
CA ILE A 164 -5.95 -2.12 -9.14
C ILE A 164 -6.85 -2.56 -10.31
N GLN A 165 -6.26 -3.16 -11.33
CA GLN A 165 -6.98 -3.65 -12.50
C GLN A 165 -8.06 -4.67 -12.11
N ASN A 166 -7.71 -5.65 -11.29
CA ASN A 166 -8.62 -6.70 -10.89
C ASN A 166 -9.76 -6.17 -10.00
N ILE A 167 -9.45 -5.27 -9.07
CA ILE A 167 -10.49 -4.62 -8.24
C ILE A 167 -11.42 -3.78 -9.11
N ALA A 168 -10.90 -3.05 -10.08
CA ALA A 168 -11.70 -2.21 -10.97
C ALA A 168 -12.61 -3.04 -11.90
N THR A 169 -12.13 -4.15 -12.45
CA THR A 169 -12.87 -4.96 -13.42
C THR A 169 -13.82 -5.95 -12.78
N GLU A 170 -13.38 -6.66 -11.73
CA GLU A 170 -14.15 -7.76 -11.14
C GLU A 170 -15.03 -7.31 -9.98
N HIS A 171 -14.61 -6.32 -9.22
CA HIS A 171 -15.35 -5.83 -8.05
C HIS A 171 -16.02 -4.46 -8.28
N GLY A 172 -15.74 -3.79 -9.39
CA GLY A 172 -16.26 -2.45 -9.67
C GLY A 172 -15.81 -1.38 -8.67
N GLY A 173 -14.73 -1.67 -7.92
CA GLY A 173 -14.19 -0.80 -6.88
C GLY A 173 -13.29 0.30 -7.43
N TYR A 174 -13.01 1.28 -6.56
CA TYR A 174 -12.09 2.37 -6.83
C TYR A 174 -10.79 2.17 -6.08
N SER A 175 -9.72 2.77 -6.58
CA SER A 175 -8.41 2.74 -5.95
C SER A 175 -7.87 4.13 -5.75
N ILE A 176 -7.20 4.33 -4.63
CA ILE A 176 -6.45 5.55 -4.33
C ILE A 176 -4.99 5.13 -4.13
N PHE A 177 -4.09 5.76 -4.86
CA PHE A 177 -2.67 5.52 -4.71
C PHE A 177 -2.01 6.73 -4.08
N THR A 178 -1.31 6.54 -2.97
CA THR A 178 -0.53 7.59 -2.30
C THR A 178 0.96 7.30 -2.39
N GLY A 179 1.68 8.17 -3.10
CA GLY A 179 3.14 8.15 -3.18
C GLY A 179 3.74 8.99 -2.08
N VAL A 180 4.34 8.37 -1.07
CA VAL A 180 4.90 9.03 0.11
C VAL A 180 6.42 9.02 0.04
N GLY A 181 7.01 10.17 -0.27
CA GLY A 181 8.46 10.34 -0.28
C GLY A 181 9.19 9.53 -1.35
N GLU A 182 8.50 9.13 -2.41
CA GLU A 182 9.10 8.41 -3.54
C GLU A 182 9.73 9.36 -4.56
N ARG A 183 10.50 8.82 -5.49
CA ARG A 183 11.16 9.62 -6.53
C ARG A 183 10.13 10.12 -7.54
N SER A 184 10.26 11.39 -7.95
CA SER A 184 9.35 12.00 -8.93
C SER A 184 9.32 11.24 -10.26
N ARG A 185 10.45 10.65 -10.68
CA ARG A 185 10.51 9.82 -11.88
C ARG A 185 9.66 8.58 -11.76
N GLU A 186 9.77 7.84 -10.66
CA GLU A 186 8.98 6.62 -10.42
C GLU A 186 7.47 6.92 -10.35
N GLY A 187 7.09 8.05 -9.75
CA GLY A 187 5.72 8.51 -9.73
C GLY A 187 5.19 8.87 -11.13
N ASN A 188 6.01 9.50 -11.95
CA ASN A 188 5.65 9.83 -13.33
C ASN A 188 5.55 8.58 -14.22
N ASP A 189 6.47 7.65 -14.06
CA ASP A 189 6.46 6.38 -14.79
C ASP A 189 5.18 5.60 -14.44
N LEU A 190 4.83 5.49 -13.15
CA LEU A 190 3.60 4.86 -12.68
C LEU A 190 2.33 5.52 -13.27
N TRP A 191 2.27 6.85 -13.22
CA TRP A 191 1.13 7.58 -13.79
C TRP A 191 0.97 7.34 -15.29
N SER A 192 2.08 7.33 -16.04
CA SER A 192 2.08 7.07 -17.49
C SER A 192 1.64 5.65 -17.81
N GLU A 193 2.19 4.66 -17.10
CA GLU A 193 1.82 3.25 -17.26
C GLU A 193 0.34 3.00 -16.93
N MET A 194 -0.18 3.60 -15.85
CA MET A 194 -1.60 3.50 -15.48
C MET A 194 -2.53 4.17 -16.51
N LYS A 195 -2.06 5.22 -17.16
CA LYS A 195 -2.79 5.89 -18.24
C LYS A 195 -2.84 5.02 -19.50
N GLU A 196 -1.71 4.42 -19.87
CA GLU A 196 -1.60 3.53 -21.03
C GLU A 196 -2.42 2.24 -20.86
N SER A 197 -2.39 1.63 -19.67
CA SER A 197 -3.18 0.44 -19.36
C SER A 197 -4.69 0.71 -19.18
N GLY A 198 -5.10 2.00 -19.09
CA GLY A 198 -6.48 2.38 -18.86
C GLY A 198 -6.98 2.25 -17.42
N VAL A 199 -6.14 1.78 -16.51
CA VAL A 199 -6.45 1.58 -15.08
C VAL A 199 -6.71 2.92 -14.37
N LEU A 200 -6.08 4.00 -14.85
CA LEU A 200 -6.16 5.32 -14.25
C LEU A 200 -7.60 5.85 -14.08
N LYS A 201 -8.53 5.47 -14.97
CA LYS A 201 -9.92 5.98 -14.97
C LYS A 201 -10.69 5.71 -13.67
N LYS A 202 -10.31 4.69 -12.91
CA LYS A 202 -10.93 4.32 -11.63
C LYS A 202 -9.98 4.50 -10.45
N THR A 203 -8.94 5.32 -10.64
CA THR A 203 -7.89 5.54 -9.65
C THR A 203 -7.63 7.03 -9.49
N ALA A 204 -7.48 7.49 -8.25
CA ALA A 204 -6.91 8.80 -7.94
C ALA A 204 -5.48 8.62 -7.43
N LEU A 205 -4.58 9.51 -7.86
CA LEU A 205 -3.18 9.50 -7.45
C LEU A 205 -2.89 10.74 -6.61
N VAL A 206 -2.21 10.55 -5.47
CA VAL A 206 -1.79 11.65 -4.59
C VAL A 206 -0.31 11.48 -4.30
N PHE A 207 0.52 12.45 -4.67
CA PHE A 207 1.96 12.38 -4.48
C PHE A 207 2.48 13.47 -3.54
N GLY A 208 3.29 13.05 -2.56
CA GLY A 208 4.19 13.88 -1.78
C GLY A 208 5.61 13.37 -1.98
N GLN A 209 6.32 13.97 -2.94
CA GLN A 209 7.58 13.45 -3.48
C GLN A 209 8.76 13.62 -2.51
N MET A 210 9.85 12.92 -2.78
CA MET A 210 11.08 12.92 -1.98
C MET A 210 11.68 14.33 -1.79
N ASN A 211 11.52 15.20 -2.77
CA ASN A 211 12.03 16.57 -2.74
C ASN A 211 11.11 17.58 -2.04
N GLU A 212 9.92 17.15 -1.65
CA GLU A 212 8.98 18.01 -0.94
C GLU A 212 9.29 18.07 0.55
N PRO A 213 8.84 19.13 1.27
CA PRO A 213 9.09 19.30 2.69
C PRO A 213 8.54 18.12 3.53
N PRO A 214 9.07 17.89 4.73
CA PRO A 214 8.58 16.83 5.63
C PRO A 214 7.08 16.92 5.89
N GLY A 215 6.52 18.12 6.05
CA GLY A 215 5.08 18.30 6.26
C GLY A 215 4.22 17.72 5.14
N SER A 216 4.64 17.91 3.88
CA SER A 216 3.98 17.31 2.72
C SER A 216 4.01 15.78 2.78
N ARG A 217 5.17 15.19 3.03
CA ARG A 217 5.34 13.74 3.15
C ARG A 217 4.60 13.13 4.36
N MET A 218 4.40 13.90 5.42
CA MET A 218 3.61 13.48 6.59
C MET A 218 2.11 13.42 6.31
N ARG A 219 1.60 14.27 5.42
CA ARG A 219 0.15 14.47 5.22
C ARG A 219 -0.40 13.84 3.93
N VAL A 220 0.45 13.48 2.99
CA VAL A 220 -0.01 12.96 1.69
C VAL A 220 -0.82 11.67 1.84
N ALA A 221 -0.45 10.78 2.76
CA ALA A 221 -1.21 9.56 3.04
C ALA A 221 -2.60 9.87 3.60
N GLU A 222 -2.72 10.89 4.46
CA GLU A 222 -4.01 11.36 5.00
C GLU A 222 -4.88 11.99 3.92
N THR A 223 -4.29 12.70 2.95
CA THR A 223 -5.00 13.24 1.79
C THR A 223 -5.65 12.13 0.97
N GLY A 224 -4.88 11.11 0.59
CA GLY A 224 -5.42 9.98 -0.15
C GLY A 224 -6.43 9.16 0.64
N LEU A 225 -6.20 8.96 1.93
CA LEU A 225 -7.13 8.28 2.82
C LEU A 225 -8.47 9.02 2.92
N THR A 226 -8.45 10.36 2.97
CA THR A 226 -9.67 11.18 2.98
C THR A 226 -10.49 10.99 1.71
N MET A 227 -9.83 10.94 0.54
CA MET A 227 -10.51 10.62 -0.73
C MET A 227 -11.13 9.21 -0.71
N ALA A 228 -10.42 8.23 -0.14
CA ALA A 228 -10.92 6.87 0.01
C ALA A 228 -12.12 6.79 0.96
N GLU A 229 -12.09 7.53 2.06
CA GLU A 229 -13.19 7.60 3.03
C GLU A 229 -14.48 8.15 2.42
N TYR A 230 -14.39 9.10 1.50
CA TYR A 230 -15.58 9.59 0.80
C TYR A 230 -16.28 8.47 0.05
N PHE A 231 -15.55 7.68 -0.73
CA PHE A 231 -16.13 6.56 -1.47
C PHE A 231 -16.69 5.48 -0.55
N ARG A 232 -16.01 5.18 0.57
CA ARG A 232 -16.52 4.24 1.58
C ARG A 232 -17.79 4.72 2.24
N ASP A 233 -17.81 5.97 2.72
CA ASP A 233 -18.82 6.47 3.65
C ASP A 233 -20.03 7.07 2.92
N THR A 234 -19.83 7.68 1.75
CA THR A 234 -20.87 8.37 0.98
C THR A 234 -21.37 7.50 -0.18
N GLU A 235 -20.47 6.87 -0.92
CA GLU A 235 -20.87 6.05 -2.08
C GLU A 235 -21.01 4.56 -1.76
N HIS A 236 -20.73 4.16 -0.52
CA HIS A 236 -20.85 2.78 -0.04
C HIS A 236 -20.05 1.77 -0.88
N ARG A 237 -18.82 2.16 -1.23
CA ARG A 237 -17.92 1.36 -2.07
C ARG A 237 -16.87 0.64 -1.26
N ASP A 238 -16.37 -0.42 -1.86
CA ASP A 238 -15.11 -1.05 -1.46
C ASP A 238 -13.96 -0.33 -2.18
N VAL A 239 -13.02 0.20 -1.41
CA VAL A 239 -11.89 1.01 -1.91
C VAL A 239 -10.59 0.32 -1.59
N LEU A 240 -9.67 0.33 -2.54
CA LEU A 240 -8.29 -0.10 -2.35
C LEU A 240 -7.40 1.11 -2.19
N LEU A 241 -6.70 1.20 -1.06
CA LEU A 241 -5.77 2.28 -0.75
C LEU A 241 -4.33 1.77 -0.79
N PHE A 242 -3.51 2.34 -1.65
CA PHE A 242 -2.08 2.07 -1.70
C PHE A 242 -1.31 3.18 -1.00
N ILE A 243 -0.35 2.80 -0.16
CA ILE A 243 0.59 3.72 0.49
C ILE A 243 2.00 3.26 0.16
N ASP A 244 2.68 3.99 -0.72
CA ASP A 244 4.05 3.70 -1.11
C ASP A 244 4.92 4.93 -0.83
N ASN A 245 5.66 4.99 0.23
CA ASN A 245 6.04 3.98 1.21
C ASN A 245 5.67 4.43 2.63
N ILE A 246 5.10 3.56 3.44
CA ILE A 246 4.69 3.93 4.82
C ILE A 246 5.89 4.30 5.71
N PHE A 247 7.08 3.76 5.47
CA PHE A 247 8.30 4.14 6.16
C PHE A 247 8.62 5.63 5.99
N ARG A 248 8.36 6.21 4.81
CA ARG A 248 8.62 7.63 4.53
C ARG A 248 7.69 8.55 5.31
N PHE A 249 6.48 8.11 5.60
CA PHE A 249 5.56 8.79 6.51
C PHE A 249 6.20 8.92 7.91
N VAL A 250 6.72 7.83 8.45
CA VAL A 250 7.42 7.81 9.74
C VAL A 250 8.67 8.69 9.72
N GLN A 251 9.49 8.56 8.69
CA GLN A 251 10.73 9.32 8.52
C GLN A 251 10.45 10.83 8.49
N ALA A 252 9.44 11.29 7.78
CA ALA A 252 9.06 12.69 7.71
C ALA A 252 8.69 13.24 9.10
N GLY A 253 7.97 12.46 9.92
CA GLY A 253 7.68 12.79 11.30
C GLY A 253 8.94 12.92 12.16
N SER A 254 9.95 12.06 11.97
CA SER A 254 11.21 12.14 12.70
C SER A 254 12.05 13.37 12.33
N GLU A 255 12.01 13.79 11.07
CA GLU A 255 12.73 14.97 10.58
C GLU A 255 12.30 16.28 11.29
N VAL A 256 11.02 16.40 11.61
CA VAL A 256 10.49 17.62 12.30
C VAL A 256 10.47 17.51 13.80
N SER A 257 10.57 16.32 14.37
CA SER A 257 10.34 16.05 15.78
C SER A 257 11.23 16.88 16.72
N ALA A 258 12.52 16.98 16.43
CA ALA A 258 13.46 17.79 17.22
C ALA A 258 13.15 19.28 17.13
N LEU A 259 12.75 19.78 15.96
CA LEU A 259 12.37 21.17 15.74
C LEU A 259 11.06 21.54 16.47
N LEU A 260 10.21 20.55 16.72
CA LEU A 260 9.01 20.69 17.55
C LEU A 260 9.32 20.64 19.06
N GLY A 261 10.58 20.49 19.45
CA GLY A 261 11.00 20.44 20.84
C GLY A 261 10.76 19.10 21.52
N ARG A 262 10.58 18.02 20.75
CA ARG A 262 10.37 16.67 21.29
C ARG A 262 11.72 15.98 21.50
N MET A 263 11.88 15.31 22.62
CA MET A 263 13.06 14.46 22.86
C MET A 263 12.99 13.21 21.99
N PRO A 264 14.07 12.83 21.31
CA PRO A 264 14.08 11.62 20.50
C PRO A 264 13.90 10.35 21.36
N SER A 265 13.18 9.37 20.81
CA SER A 265 13.06 8.04 21.38
C SER A 265 14.15 7.11 20.84
N ALA A 266 13.95 5.79 20.94
CA ALA A 266 14.90 4.80 20.44
C ALA A 266 15.27 5.05 18.96
N VAL A 267 16.54 4.90 18.65
CA VAL A 267 17.13 5.05 17.29
C VAL A 267 16.88 6.44 16.67
N GLY A 268 16.52 7.44 17.48
CA GLY A 268 16.29 8.80 17.01
C GLY A 268 14.89 9.09 16.46
N TYR A 269 13.95 8.15 16.55
CA TYR A 269 12.57 8.36 16.14
C TYR A 269 11.81 9.30 17.08
N GLN A 270 10.72 9.87 16.59
CA GLN A 270 9.79 10.67 17.38
C GLN A 270 9.13 9.85 18.49
N PRO A 271 8.92 10.43 19.69
CA PRO A 271 8.23 9.76 20.78
C PRO A 271 6.75 9.48 20.47
N THR A 272 6.19 10.19 19.49
CA THR A 272 4.80 10.10 19.03
C THR A 272 4.59 9.09 17.89
N LEU A 273 5.61 8.31 17.52
CA LEU A 273 5.56 7.37 16.39
C LEU A 273 4.34 6.45 16.44
N ALA A 274 4.10 5.79 17.55
CA ALA A 274 2.98 4.85 17.67
C ALA A 274 1.62 5.56 17.57
N THR A 275 1.51 6.76 18.14
CA THR A 275 0.27 7.56 18.09
C THR A 275 -0.01 8.08 16.67
N GLU A 276 1.01 8.56 15.97
CA GLU A 276 0.89 9.06 14.60
C GLU A 276 0.53 7.92 13.64
N MET A 277 1.19 6.78 13.77
CA MET A 277 0.87 5.58 12.99
C MET A 277 -0.54 5.08 13.29
N GLY A 278 -0.93 5.01 14.57
CA GLY A 278 -2.27 4.59 15.00
C GLY A 278 -3.36 5.50 14.45
N ALA A 279 -3.17 6.81 14.50
CA ALA A 279 -4.13 7.78 13.97
C ALA A 279 -4.42 7.58 12.46
N LEU A 280 -3.39 7.23 11.68
CA LEU A 280 -3.56 6.91 10.28
C LEU A 280 -4.23 5.53 10.08
N GLN A 281 -3.71 4.51 10.75
CA GLN A 281 -4.10 3.11 10.52
C GLN A 281 -5.52 2.79 10.98
N GLU A 282 -6.00 3.38 12.08
CA GLU A 282 -7.34 3.11 12.63
C GLU A 282 -8.48 3.66 11.75
N ARG A 283 -8.19 4.59 10.86
CA ARG A 283 -9.15 5.06 9.86
C ARG A 283 -9.37 4.07 8.72
N ILE A 284 -8.39 3.18 8.51
CA ILE A 284 -8.40 2.17 7.45
C ILE A 284 -9.12 0.92 7.96
N THR A 285 -10.41 0.82 7.68
CA THR A 285 -11.25 -0.28 8.18
C THR A 285 -12.52 -0.46 7.35
N SER A 286 -13.18 -1.59 7.55
CA SER A 286 -14.53 -1.83 7.05
C SER A 286 -15.57 -1.18 7.96
N THR A 287 -16.55 -0.54 7.36
CA THR A 287 -17.75 -0.05 8.03
C THR A 287 -19.00 -0.75 7.50
N LYS A 288 -20.14 -0.50 8.12
CA LYS A 288 -21.44 -0.99 7.62
C LYS A 288 -21.79 -0.42 6.24
N LYS A 289 -21.10 0.64 5.81
CA LYS A 289 -21.34 1.35 4.55
C LYS A 289 -20.47 0.84 3.42
N GLY A 290 -19.20 0.54 3.70
CA GLY A 290 -18.21 0.10 2.72
C GLY A 290 -16.90 -0.26 3.39
N SER A 291 -15.85 -0.51 2.61
CA SER A 291 -14.54 -0.89 3.13
C SER A 291 -13.40 -0.09 2.50
N ILE A 292 -12.35 0.10 3.28
CA ILE A 292 -11.03 0.52 2.78
C ILE A 292 -10.05 -0.60 3.12
N THR A 293 -9.52 -1.24 2.10
CA THR A 293 -8.43 -2.22 2.22
C THR A 293 -7.15 -1.54 1.81
N SER A 294 -6.11 -1.59 2.63
CA SER A 294 -4.83 -0.95 2.30
C SER A 294 -3.76 -1.95 1.95
N VAL A 295 -2.98 -1.61 0.93
CA VAL A 295 -1.71 -2.26 0.59
C VAL A 295 -0.60 -1.24 0.80
N GLN A 296 0.24 -1.48 1.78
CA GLN A 296 1.27 -0.56 2.24
C GLN A 296 2.64 -1.13 1.95
N ALA A 297 3.38 -0.46 1.07
CA ALA A 297 4.78 -0.81 0.87
C ALA A 297 5.58 -0.44 2.12
N VAL A 298 6.34 -1.40 2.63
CA VAL A 298 7.13 -1.23 3.84
C VAL A 298 8.61 -1.39 3.48
N TYR A 299 9.39 -0.34 3.72
CA TYR A 299 10.83 -0.40 3.67
C TYR A 299 11.37 -0.77 5.06
N VAL A 300 12.28 -1.73 5.09
CA VAL A 300 12.92 -2.19 6.32
C VAL A 300 14.39 -1.73 6.29
N PRO A 301 14.78 -0.73 7.10
CA PRO A 301 16.15 -0.25 7.15
C PRO A 301 17.13 -1.36 7.53
N ALA A 302 18.19 -1.54 6.73
CA ALA A 302 19.23 -2.56 6.94
C ALA A 302 18.70 -4.00 7.12
N ASP A 303 17.50 -4.29 6.59
CA ASP A 303 16.78 -5.55 6.78
C ASP A 303 16.53 -5.91 8.27
N ASP A 304 16.53 -4.90 9.14
CA ASP A 304 16.29 -5.06 10.58
C ASP A 304 14.80 -4.87 10.92
N LEU A 305 14.11 -5.98 11.11
CA LEU A 305 12.69 -6.00 11.49
C LEU A 305 12.44 -5.48 12.92
N THR A 306 13.49 -5.31 13.73
CA THR A 306 13.38 -4.75 15.09
C THR A 306 13.47 -3.23 15.12
N ASP A 307 13.78 -2.60 14.00
CA ASP A 307 13.74 -1.13 13.88
C ASP A 307 12.32 -0.62 14.25
N PRO A 308 12.21 0.45 15.04
CA PRO A 308 10.92 0.95 15.55
C PRO A 308 9.89 1.25 14.47
N ALA A 309 10.27 1.70 13.28
CA ALA A 309 9.34 2.03 12.20
C ALA A 309 8.64 0.79 11.62
N PRO A 310 9.36 -0.22 11.09
CA PRO A 310 8.72 -1.45 10.65
C PRO A 310 8.03 -2.19 11.81
N ALA A 311 8.65 -2.26 12.99
CA ALA A 311 8.05 -2.94 14.15
C ALA A 311 6.69 -2.37 14.52
N THR A 312 6.55 -1.04 14.56
CA THR A 312 5.26 -0.37 14.83
C THR A 312 4.27 -0.63 13.69
N THR A 313 4.72 -0.58 12.44
CA THR A 313 3.86 -0.85 11.28
C THR A 313 3.30 -2.28 11.33
N PHE A 314 4.12 -3.27 11.65
CA PHE A 314 3.71 -4.67 11.75
C PHE A 314 2.57 -4.92 12.74
N THR A 315 2.48 -4.13 13.81
CA THR A 315 1.40 -4.30 14.80
C THR A 315 0.01 -4.04 14.21
N HIS A 316 -0.06 -3.27 13.13
CA HIS A 316 -1.30 -2.91 12.45
C HIS A 316 -1.65 -3.83 11.27
N LEU A 317 -0.71 -4.64 10.78
CA LEU A 317 -0.91 -5.44 9.58
C LEU A 317 -1.71 -6.71 9.85
N ASP A 318 -2.63 -7.02 8.95
CA ASP A 318 -3.43 -8.25 8.94
C ASP A 318 -2.83 -9.34 8.06
N ALA A 319 -2.11 -8.95 7.03
CA ALA A 319 -1.40 -9.84 6.12
C ALA A 319 -0.08 -9.22 5.65
N THR A 320 0.85 -10.07 5.25
CA THR A 320 2.11 -9.67 4.63
C THR A 320 2.31 -10.39 3.32
N THR A 321 2.67 -9.65 2.28
CA THR A 321 3.08 -10.18 0.98
C THR A 321 4.54 -9.87 0.78
N VAL A 322 5.37 -10.88 0.70
CA VAL A 322 6.82 -10.76 0.53
C VAL A 322 7.20 -11.10 -0.90
N LEU A 323 7.83 -10.15 -1.60
CA LEU A 323 8.38 -10.36 -2.93
C LEU A 323 9.86 -10.75 -2.84
N SER A 324 10.20 -11.89 -3.44
CA SER A 324 11.54 -12.49 -3.36
C SER A 324 12.32 -12.34 -4.66
N ARG A 325 13.59 -11.92 -4.54
CA ARG A 325 14.51 -11.90 -5.69
C ARG A 325 14.87 -13.29 -6.17
N ASP A 326 14.95 -14.27 -5.26
CA ASP A 326 15.29 -15.64 -5.61
C ASP A 326 14.19 -16.25 -6.48
N ILE A 327 12.94 -15.99 -6.16
CA ILE A 327 11.79 -16.43 -6.96
C ILE A 327 11.76 -15.70 -8.31
N ALA A 328 12.00 -14.40 -8.32
CA ALA A 328 12.09 -13.61 -9.55
C ALA A 328 13.21 -14.11 -10.48
N SER A 329 14.36 -14.49 -9.91
CA SER A 329 15.50 -15.02 -10.67
C SER A 329 15.20 -16.36 -11.35
N GLN A 330 14.23 -17.11 -10.83
CA GLN A 330 13.74 -18.37 -11.42
C GLN A 330 12.69 -18.14 -12.53
N GLY A 331 12.37 -16.87 -12.83
CA GLY A 331 11.35 -16.52 -13.83
C GLY A 331 9.91 -16.79 -13.37
N ILE A 332 9.69 -16.92 -12.07
CA ILE A 332 8.36 -17.12 -11.48
C ILE A 332 7.78 -15.76 -11.08
N TYR A 333 6.69 -15.36 -11.73
CA TYR A 333 5.97 -14.12 -11.45
C TYR A 333 4.47 -14.39 -11.28
N PRO A 334 3.81 -13.69 -10.31
CA PRO A 334 4.40 -12.73 -9.37
C PRO A 334 5.42 -13.41 -8.44
N ALA A 335 6.49 -12.69 -8.12
CA ALA A 335 7.59 -13.23 -7.32
C ALA A 335 7.27 -13.24 -5.81
N VAL A 336 6.05 -13.58 -5.45
CA VAL A 336 5.58 -13.66 -4.06
C VAL A 336 6.16 -14.91 -3.40
N ASP A 337 6.82 -14.73 -2.26
CA ASP A 337 7.34 -15.84 -1.48
C ASP A 337 6.18 -16.56 -0.76
N PRO A 338 5.92 -17.82 -1.09
CA PRO A 338 4.79 -18.56 -0.54
C PRO A 338 4.99 -19.02 0.91
N LEU A 339 6.22 -18.99 1.42
CA LEU A 339 6.55 -19.41 2.78
C LEU A 339 6.68 -18.21 3.73
N ASP A 340 7.19 -17.09 3.24
CA ASP A 340 7.40 -15.88 4.05
C ASP A 340 6.16 -14.96 4.05
N SER A 341 5.25 -15.13 3.10
CA SER A 341 3.98 -14.39 3.06
C SER A 341 2.95 -15.02 4.00
N THR A 342 2.25 -14.19 4.76
CA THR A 342 1.33 -14.65 5.80
C THR A 342 0.02 -13.86 5.80
N SER A 343 -1.03 -14.45 6.36
CA SER A 343 -2.30 -13.78 6.61
C SER A 343 -2.95 -14.28 7.89
N ARG A 344 -3.46 -13.36 8.70
CA ARG A 344 -4.19 -13.68 9.93
C ARG A 344 -5.51 -14.39 9.67
N ILE A 345 -6.13 -14.15 8.50
CA ILE A 345 -7.41 -14.76 8.16
C ILE A 345 -7.29 -16.17 7.58
N LEU A 346 -6.07 -16.68 7.38
CA LEU A 346 -5.88 -18.07 6.93
C LEU A 346 -6.10 -19.04 8.11
N SER A 347 -7.36 -19.21 8.44
CA SER A 347 -7.83 -20.15 9.46
C SER A 347 -9.06 -20.88 8.97
N PRO A 348 -9.34 -22.12 9.46
CA PRO A 348 -10.51 -22.90 9.01
C PRO A 348 -11.83 -22.16 9.20
N GLU A 349 -11.95 -21.38 10.27
CA GLU A 349 -13.16 -20.63 10.62
C GLU A 349 -13.47 -19.50 9.61
N THR A 350 -12.42 -18.95 8.99
CA THR A 350 -12.56 -17.81 8.08
C THR A 350 -12.62 -18.23 6.62
N VAL A 351 -11.63 -19.02 6.18
CA VAL A 351 -11.50 -19.39 4.77
C VAL A 351 -12.19 -20.71 4.42
N GLY A 352 -12.61 -21.48 5.43
CA GLY A 352 -13.15 -22.81 5.28
C GLY A 352 -12.09 -23.90 5.31
N GLU A 353 -12.51 -25.10 5.66
CA GLU A 353 -11.60 -26.24 5.88
C GLU A 353 -10.83 -26.63 4.63
N GLU A 354 -11.49 -26.70 3.47
CA GLU A 354 -10.85 -27.12 2.21
C GLU A 354 -9.73 -26.15 1.80
N HIS A 355 -10.00 -24.85 1.80
CA HIS A 355 -8.99 -23.84 1.49
C HIS A 355 -7.80 -23.93 2.45
N TYR A 356 -8.07 -23.99 3.74
CA TYR A 356 -7.04 -24.07 4.77
C TYR A 356 -6.15 -25.31 4.59
N GLN A 357 -6.74 -26.47 4.39
CA GLN A 357 -5.99 -27.73 4.22
C GLN A 357 -5.12 -27.72 2.96
N VAL A 358 -5.66 -27.22 1.84
CA VAL A 358 -4.89 -27.09 0.59
C VAL A 358 -3.72 -26.12 0.77
N ALA A 359 -3.96 -24.95 1.37
CA ALA A 359 -2.91 -23.96 1.63
C ALA A 359 -1.78 -24.53 2.53
N ARG A 360 -2.14 -25.21 3.62
CA ARG A 360 -1.18 -25.85 4.52
C ARG A 360 -0.40 -26.97 3.85
N SER A 361 -1.05 -27.75 3.00
CA SER A 361 -0.39 -28.81 2.25
C SER A 361 0.59 -28.26 1.21
N VAL A 362 0.24 -27.18 0.51
CA VAL A 362 1.16 -26.45 -0.39
C VAL A 362 2.38 -25.96 0.38
N GLN A 363 2.18 -25.29 1.52
CA GLN A 363 3.27 -24.78 2.34
C GLN A 363 4.19 -25.91 2.81
N ARG A 364 3.63 -27.05 3.24
CA ARG A 364 4.40 -28.21 3.71
C ARG A 364 5.26 -28.81 2.58
N VAL A 365 4.70 -28.96 1.40
CA VAL A 365 5.42 -29.50 0.24
C VAL A 365 6.55 -28.55 -0.19
N LEU A 366 6.31 -27.26 -0.22
CA LEU A 366 7.33 -26.25 -0.55
C LEU A 366 8.42 -26.16 0.54
N GLN A 367 8.06 -26.25 1.81
CA GLN A 367 9.01 -26.26 2.92
C GLN A 367 9.90 -27.49 2.85
N ARG A 368 9.32 -28.68 2.61
CA ARG A 368 10.10 -29.91 2.43
C ARG A 368 11.05 -29.80 1.25
N TYR A 369 10.59 -29.24 0.14
CA TYR A 369 11.46 -29.01 -1.02
C TYR A 369 12.64 -28.08 -0.70
N LYS A 370 12.38 -27.00 0.03
CA LYS A 370 13.45 -26.08 0.47
C LYS A 370 14.51 -26.79 1.32
N GLU A 371 14.11 -27.68 2.24
CA GLU A 371 15.01 -28.48 3.04
C GLU A 371 15.83 -29.48 2.19
N LEU A 372 15.24 -30.02 1.13
CA LEU A 372 15.92 -30.98 0.24
C LEU A 372 16.86 -30.32 -0.75
N GLN A 373 16.74 -29.02 -1.00
CA GLN A 373 17.56 -28.32 -2.02
C GLN A 373 19.05 -28.42 -1.72
N ASP A 374 19.47 -28.30 -0.46
CA ASP A 374 20.88 -28.43 -0.07
C ASP A 374 21.40 -29.86 -0.31
N ILE A 375 20.58 -30.86 -0.02
CA ILE A 375 20.91 -32.26 -0.27
C ILE A 375 21.03 -32.52 -1.77
N ILE A 376 20.11 -32.02 -2.57
CA ILE A 376 20.10 -32.13 -4.04
C ILE A 376 21.35 -31.46 -4.64
N ALA A 377 21.74 -30.29 -4.13
CA ALA A 377 22.90 -29.55 -4.61
C ALA A 377 24.24 -30.28 -4.34
N ILE A 378 24.32 -31.02 -3.24
CA ILE A 378 25.56 -31.70 -2.83
C ILE A 378 25.60 -33.13 -3.37
N MET A 379 24.53 -33.89 -3.25
CA MET A 379 24.49 -35.33 -3.49
C MET A 379 23.75 -35.71 -4.78
N GLY A 380 22.96 -34.81 -5.36
CA GLY A 380 22.14 -35.08 -6.53
C GLY A 380 20.75 -35.66 -6.20
N MET A 381 19.90 -35.72 -7.19
CA MET A 381 18.53 -36.23 -7.06
C MET A 381 18.47 -37.75 -6.80
N ASP A 382 19.45 -38.48 -7.28
CA ASP A 382 19.43 -39.96 -7.24
C ASP A 382 19.57 -40.53 -5.80
N GLU A 383 20.15 -39.74 -4.90
CA GLU A 383 20.32 -40.11 -3.49
C GLU A 383 19.07 -39.90 -2.63
N LEU A 384 18.05 -39.27 -3.19
CA LEU A 384 16.78 -39.08 -2.46
C LEU A 384 15.93 -40.35 -2.43
N SER A 385 15.17 -40.50 -1.35
CA SER A 385 14.13 -41.55 -1.28
C SER A 385 13.08 -41.34 -2.38
N GLU A 386 12.39 -42.40 -2.78
CA GLU A 386 11.31 -42.28 -3.78
C GLU A 386 10.18 -41.35 -3.32
N GLU A 387 9.91 -41.29 -2.01
CA GLU A 387 8.96 -40.36 -1.43
C GLU A 387 9.44 -38.90 -1.58
N ASP A 388 10.71 -38.62 -1.31
CA ASP A 388 11.29 -37.29 -1.47
C ASP A 388 11.38 -36.88 -2.94
N LYS A 389 11.69 -37.80 -3.85
CA LYS A 389 11.65 -37.54 -5.31
C LYS A 389 10.26 -37.14 -5.79
N LEU A 390 9.23 -37.83 -5.30
CA LEU A 390 7.84 -37.48 -5.60
C LEU A 390 7.47 -36.11 -5.03
N THR A 391 7.88 -35.83 -3.79
CA THR A 391 7.67 -34.54 -3.13
C THR A 391 8.33 -33.41 -3.92
N VAL A 392 9.58 -33.57 -4.35
CA VAL A 392 10.30 -32.60 -5.19
C VAL A 392 9.58 -32.37 -6.53
N SER A 393 9.14 -33.44 -7.19
CA SER A 393 8.39 -33.33 -8.46
C SER A 393 7.11 -32.51 -8.29
N ARG A 394 6.32 -32.82 -7.27
CA ARG A 394 5.08 -32.07 -6.97
C ARG A 394 5.37 -30.63 -6.53
N ALA A 395 6.40 -30.42 -5.72
CA ALA A 395 6.80 -29.08 -5.27
C ALA A 395 7.18 -28.17 -6.45
N ARG A 396 7.92 -28.68 -7.42
CA ARG A 396 8.25 -27.92 -8.65
C ARG A 396 7.03 -27.55 -9.47
N LYS A 397 6.06 -28.47 -9.58
CA LYS A 397 4.77 -28.21 -10.26
C LYS A 397 3.96 -27.15 -9.51
N VAL A 398 3.87 -27.26 -8.17
CA VAL A 398 3.21 -26.28 -7.30
C VAL A 398 3.87 -24.90 -7.46
N GLN A 399 5.20 -24.83 -7.39
CA GLN A 399 5.94 -23.57 -7.51
C GLN A 399 5.67 -22.89 -8.87
N ARG A 400 5.67 -23.63 -9.95
CA ARG A 400 5.37 -23.10 -11.29
C ARG A 400 3.91 -22.76 -11.47
N PHE A 401 2.99 -23.50 -10.86
CA PHE A 401 1.56 -23.21 -10.90
C PHE A 401 1.17 -21.98 -10.05
N LEU A 402 2.01 -21.56 -9.10
CA LEU A 402 1.87 -20.29 -8.41
C LEU A 402 2.12 -19.09 -9.34
N SER A 403 2.85 -19.27 -10.44
CA SER A 403 3.04 -18.22 -11.45
C SER A 403 1.74 -17.94 -12.22
N GLN A 404 1.61 -16.70 -12.68
CA GLN A 404 0.41 -16.21 -13.36
C GLN A 404 0.75 -15.04 -14.27
N SER A 405 0.17 -15.01 -15.47
CA SER A 405 0.27 -13.86 -16.36
C SER A 405 -0.66 -12.73 -15.91
N PHE A 406 -0.18 -11.50 -15.95
CA PHE A 406 -0.92 -10.31 -15.55
C PHE A 406 -1.42 -9.52 -16.77
N SER A 407 -2.64 -8.98 -16.64
CA SER A 407 -3.27 -8.17 -17.68
C SER A 407 -2.48 -6.91 -17.98
N VAL A 408 -1.95 -6.26 -16.94
CA VAL A 408 -1.13 -5.04 -17.08
C VAL A 408 0.23 -5.30 -17.74
N ALA A 409 0.68 -6.54 -17.81
CA ALA A 409 1.94 -6.94 -18.43
C ALA A 409 1.80 -7.52 -19.84
N GLU A 410 0.59 -7.64 -20.39
CA GLU A 410 0.33 -8.27 -21.69
C GLU A 410 1.18 -7.67 -22.83
N GLN A 411 1.26 -6.34 -22.88
CA GLN A 411 2.01 -5.63 -23.92
C GLN A 411 3.52 -5.90 -23.88
N PHE A 412 4.06 -6.28 -22.71
CA PHE A 412 5.48 -6.56 -22.54
C PHE A 412 5.81 -8.05 -22.69
N THR A 413 4.91 -8.91 -22.24
CA THR A 413 5.14 -10.35 -22.19
C THR A 413 4.55 -11.09 -23.39
N GLY A 414 3.58 -10.49 -24.08
CA GLY A 414 2.80 -11.14 -25.12
C GLY A 414 1.86 -12.24 -24.62
N MET A 415 1.77 -12.42 -23.30
CA MET A 415 0.88 -13.40 -22.68
C MET A 415 -0.40 -12.72 -22.20
N LYS A 416 -1.54 -13.30 -22.55
CA LYS A 416 -2.84 -12.82 -22.08
C LYS A 416 -2.92 -12.93 -20.55
N GLY A 417 -3.32 -11.84 -19.90
CA GLY A 417 -3.55 -11.82 -18.47
C GLY A 417 -4.72 -12.67 -18.04
N GLN A 418 -4.65 -13.19 -16.83
CA GLN A 418 -5.66 -14.11 -16.30
C GLN A 418 -6.02 -13.71 -14.88
N TYR A 419 -7.32 -13.52 -14.67
CA TYR A 419 -7.92 -13.49 -13.33
C TYR A 419 -8.33 -14.92 -12.98
N VAL A 420 -7.83 -15.46 -11.87
CA VAL A 420 -8.13 -16.84 -11.46
C VAL A 420 -9.00 -16.80 -10.21
N PRO A 421 -10.28 -17.23 -10.30
CA PRO A 421 -11.14 -17.32 -9.14
C PRO A 421 -10.56 -18.25 -8.06
N LEU A 422 -10.75 -17.90 -6.80
CA LEU A 422 -10.23 -18.65 -5.65
C LEU A 422 -10.63 -20.12 -5.70
N LYS A 423 -11.86 -20.41 -6.09
CA LYS A 423 -12.36 -21.79 -6.24
C LYS A 423 -11.52 -22.60 -7.22
N GLU A 424 -11.15 -22.02 -8.36
CA GLU A 424 -10.32 -22.66 -9.37
C GLU A 424 -8.87 -22.85 -8.88
N THR A 425 -8.37 -21.88 -8.11
CA THR A 425 -7.06 -21.98 -7.46
C THR A 425 -7.02 -23.16 -6.49
N ILE A 426 -7.99 -23.28 -5.60
CA ILE A 426 -8.08 -24.38 -4.65
C ILE A 426 -8.20 -25.73 -5.39
N ARG A 427 -9.06 -25.82 -6.40
CA ARG A 427 -9.24 -27.02 -7.22
C ARG A 427 -7.93 -27.46 -7.90
N GLY A 428 -7.21 -26.52 -8.47
CA GLY A 428 -5.97 -26.79 -9.19
C GLY A 428 -4.86 -27.31 -8.27
N PHE A 429 -4.60 -26.64 -7.17
CA PHE A 429 -3.58 -27.07 -6.21
C PHE A 429 -3.92 -28.41 -5.55
N LYS A 430 -5.19 -28.63 -5.23
CA LYS A 430 -5.65 -29.92 -4.69
C LYS A 430 -5.32 -31.07 -5.65
N LYS A 431 -5.63 -30.95 -6.93
CA LYS A 431 -5.31 -31.98 -7.94
C LYS A 431 -3.83 -32.26 -8.06
N ILE A 432 -2.98 -31.24 -7.98
CA ILE A 432 -1.52 -31.43 -7.99
C ILE A 432 -1.07 -32.20 -6.76
N LEU A 433 -1.58 -31.84 -5.57
CA LEU A 433 -1.22 -32.48 -4.31
C LEU A 433 -1.72 -33.94 -4.22
N ASP A 434 -2.91 -34.21 -4.74
CA ASP A 434 -3.52 -35.55 -4.77
C ASP A 434 -2.86 -36.48 -5.81
N GLY A 435 -1.96 -35.96 -6.66
CA GLY A 435 -1.19 -36.73 -7.63
C GLY A 435 -1.87 -36.94 -8.99
N GLU A 436 -3.02 -36.32 -9.25
CA GLU A 436 -3.71 -36.41 -10.53
C GLU A 436 -2.89 -35.83 -11.70
N CYS A 437 -1.86 -35.05 -11.39
CA CYS A 437 -1.01 -34.38 -12.36
C CYS A 437 0.43 -34.91 -12.38
N ASP A 438 0.71 -36.06 -11.74
CA ASP A 438 2.08 -36.55 -11.62
C ASP A 438 2.74 -36.87 -12.95
N ASP A 439 1.97 -37.30 -13.95
CA ASP A 439 2.45 -37.62 -15.32
C ASP A 439 2.61 -36.40 -16.24
N ILE A 440 2.20 -35.19 -15.80
CA ILE A 440 2.27 -34.00 -16.61
C ILE A 440 3.63 -33.31 -16.44
N PRO A 441 4.32 -32.92 -17.53
CA PRO A 441 5.58 -32.18 -17.44
C PRO A 441 5.44 -30.88 -16.66
N GLU A 442 6.44 -30.57 -15.82
CA GLU A 442 6.41 -29.37 -14.98
C GLU A 442 6.34 -28.04 -15.78
N SER A 443 6.81 -28.05 -17.05
CA SER A 443 6.72 -26.88 -17.94
C SER A 443 5.30 -26.44 -18.26
N CYS A 444 4.33 -27.37 -18.22
CA CYS A 444 2.91 -27.07 -18.48
C CYS A 444 2.26 -26.21 -17.40
N PHE A 445 2.85 -26.17 -16.19
CA PHE A 445 2.32 -25.41 -15.05
C PHE A 445 2.75 -23.95 -15.04
N LEU A 446 3.82 -23.61 -15.76
CA LEU A 446 4.35 -22.24 -15.77
C LEU A 446 3.38 -21.30 -16.50
N PHE A 447 3.01 -20.21 -15.81
CA PHE A 447 2.03 -19.21 -16.30
C PHE A 447 0.70 -19.83 -16.80
N ALA A 448 0.28 -20.93 -16.19
CA ALA A 448 -1.07 -21.44 -16.36
C ALA A 448 -2.03 -20.70 -15.41
N GLY A 449 -3.22 -20.39 -15.87
CA GLY A 449 -4.25 -19.78 -15.03
C GLY A 449 -4.94 -20.84 -14.18
N THR A 450 -5.74 -21.69 -14.81
CA THR A 450 -6.44 -22.78 -14.15
C THR A 450 -5.73 -24.12 -14.41
N ILE A 451 -6.16 -25.18 -13.71
CA ILE A 451 -5.65 -26.52 -13.97
C ILE A 451 -6.06 -27.03 -15.35
N ASP A 452 -7.17 -26.55 -15.90
CA ASP A 452 -7.61 -26.92 -17.23
C ASP A 452 -6.65 -26.41 -18.31
N ASP A 453 -6.06 -25.23 -18.11
CA ASP A 453 -4.99 -24.70 -18.98
C ASP A 453 -3.75 -25.60 -18.97
N VAL A 454 -3.43 -26.20 -17.82
CA VAL A 454 -2.33 -27.18 -17.71
C VAL A 454 -2.62 -28.41 -18.55
N TYR A 455 -3.84 -28.94 -18.50
CA TYR A 455 -4.22 -30.10 -19.31
C TYR A 455 -4.21 -29.77 -20.81
N GLU A 456 -4.62 -28.57 -21.21
CA GLU A 456 -4.55 -28.13 -22.59
C GLU A 456 -3.11 -28.02 -23.11
N LYS A 457 -2.21 -27.40 -22.32
CA LYS A 457 -0.78 -27.32 -22.60
C LYS A 457 -0.15 -28.71 -22.74
N ALA A 458 -0.52 -29.64 -21.86
CA ALA A 458 -0.01 -31.01 -21.91
C ALA A 458 -0.44 -31.73 -23.20
N LYS A 459 -1.69 -31.52 -23.67
CA LYS A 459 -2.16 -32.08 -24.95
C LYS A 459 -1.43 -31.51 -26.18
N GLN A 460 -1.01 -30.23 -26.12
CA GLN A 460 -0.27 -29.59 -27.21
C GLN A 460 1.19 -30.03 -27.30
N GLN A 461 1.75 -30.58 -26.23
CA GLN A 461 3.13 -31.08 -26.18
C GLN A 461 3.25 -32.57 -26.50
N GLN A 462 2.13 -33.28 -26.59
CA GLN A 462 2.05 -34.67 -27.09
C GLN A 462 1.89 -34.71 -28.62
#